data_fc1af165d01d42b649b641e4f502f1fc
#
_entry.id   fc1af165d01d42b649b641e4f502f1fc
#
_cell.length_a   1.000
_cell.length_b   1.000
_cell.length_c   1.000
_cell.angle_alpha   90.00
_cell.angle_beta   90.00
_cell.angle_gamma   90.00
#
_symmetry.space_group_name_H-M   'P 1'
#
loop_
_entity.id
_entity.type
_entity.pdbx_description
1 polymer ?
#
loop_
_entity_poly.entity_id
_entity_poly.type
_entity_poly.pdbx_seq_one_letter_code
_entity_poly.pdbx_strand_id
1 'polypeptide(L)'
;MTYRLRVTPRAVADADEACAWIAEHHSPAQAERWYQGLFKQMETLTRQPTRCPRAVESDRFPEELRELLYGTRKAKYRIIFAIRENDVVVLYIHHSSRRDLEP
;
A
#
# COMPACT_ATOMS: atom_id res chain seq x y z
N MET A 1 -17.18 -10.07 8.62
CA MET A 1 -16.81 -10.64 7.32
C MET A 1 -15.31 -10.42 7.08
N THR A 2 -14.63 -11.48 6.65
CA THR A 2 -13.18 -11.42 6.44
C THR A 2 -12.87 -11.45 4.96
N TYR A 3 -12.03 -10.53 4.51
CA TYR A 3 -11.60 -10.46 3.12
C TYR A 3 -10.27 -11.20 2.96
N ARG A 4 -9.98 -11.63 1.74
CA ARG A 4 -8.68 -12.20 1.41
C ARG A 4 -7.78 -11.07 0.92
N LEU A 5 -6.54 -11.08 1.38
CA LEU A 5 -5.55 -10.09 0.93
C LEU A 5 -4.82 -10.65 -0.30
N ARG A 6 -4.79 -9.87 -1.36
CA ARG A 6 -4.01 -10.17 -2.55
C ARG A 6 -3.12 -8.97 -2.86
N VAL A 7 -1.84 -9.23 -3.01
CA VAL A 7 -0.87 -8.18 -3.32
C VAL A 7 -0.37 -8.43 -4.74
N THR A 8 -0.60 -7.46 -5.63
CA THR A 8 -0.22 -7.63 -7.03
C THR A 8 1.30 -7.65 -7.20
N PRO A 9 1.80 -8.23 -8.31
CA PRO A 9 3.25 -8.15 -8.60
C PRO A 9 3.77 -6.72 -8.65
N ARG A 10 2.98 -5.79 -9.15
CA ARG A 10 3.36 -4.37 -9.17
C ARG A 10 3.52 -3.82 -7.77
N ALA A 11 2.60 -4.14 -6.86
CA ALA A 11 2.69 -3.66 -5.48
C ALA A 11 3.88 -4.28 -4.76
N VAL A 12 4.16 -5.57 -5.00
CA VAL A 12 5.35 -6.21 -4.44
C VAL A 12 6.61 -5.53 -4.95
N ALA A 13 6.68 -5.24 -6.25
CA ALA A 13 7.82 -4.53 -6.83
C ALA A 13 7.99 -3.13 -6.23
N ASP A 14 6.89 -2.42 -6.02
CA ASP A 14 6.92 -1.11 -5.35
C ASP A 14 7.49 -1.23 -3.93
N ALA A 15 7.06 -2.24 -3.19
CA ALA A 15 7.54 -2.48 -1.83
C ALA A 15 9.04 -2.83 -1.82
N ASP A 16 9.46 -3.66 -2.77
CA ASP A 16 10.87 -4.07 -2.86
C ASP A 16 11.76 -2.89 -3.21
N GLU A 17 11.31 -2.03 -4.12
CA GLU A 17 12.05 -0.82 -4.50
C GLU A 17 12.21 0.13 -3.30
N ALA A 18 11.13 0.36 -2.55
CA ALA A 18 11.18 1.20 -1.36
C ALA A 18 12.09 0.60 -0.30
N CYS A 19 12.02 -0.72 -0.11
CA CYS A 19 12.86 -1.44 0.85
C CYS A 19 14.34 -1.28 0.49
N ALA A 20 14.69 -1.44 -0.79
CA ALA A 20 16.06 -1.27 -1.26
C ALA A 20 16.58 0.15 -1.01
N TRP A 21 15.73 1.14 -1.26
CA TRP A 21 16.08 2.54 -1.02
C TRP A 21 16.37 2.78 0.47
N ILE A 22 15.53 2.25 1.35
CA ILE A 22 15.72 2.40 2.80
C ILE A 22 17.00 1.70 3.25
N ALA A 23 17.29 0.51 2.71
CA ALA A 23 18.50 -0.21 3.05
C ALA A 23 19.75 0.58 2.65
N GLU A 24 19.70 1.24 1.50
CA GLU A 24 20.83 2.02 0.99
C GLU A 24 21.03 3.33 1.74
N HIS A 25 19.93 4.05 2.05
CA HIS A 25 20.01 5.40 2.62
C HIS A 25 19.93 5.42 4.15
N HIS A 26 19.50 4.33 4.77
CA HIS A 26 19.41 4.22 6.22
C HIS A 26 20.18 2.99 6.71
N SER A 27 19.50 1.84 6.76
CA SER A 27 20.17 0.59 7.13
C SER A 27 19.37 -0.60 6.66
N PRO A 28 20.03 -1.76 6.44
CA PRO A 28 19.31 -3.01 6.14
C PRO A 28 18.34 -3.41 7.25
N ALA A 29 18.68 -3.18 8.51
CA ALA A 29 17.81 -3.50 9.62
C ALA A 29 16.53 -2.67 9.62
N GLN A 30 16.65 -1.37 9.33
CA GLN A 30 15.46 -0.51 9.18
C GLN A 30 14.60 -0.92 8.01
N ALA A 31 15.23 -1.28 6.90
CA ALA A 31 14.51 -1.73 5.72
C ALA A 31 13.69 -2.98 6.02
N GLU A 32 14.28 -3.94 6.73
CA GLU A 32 13.58 -5.16 7.10
C GLU A 32 12.39 -4.90 8.01
N ARG A 33 12.57 -4.06 9.02
CA ARG A 33 11.49 -3.68 9.92
C ARG A 33 10.37 -2.98 9.17
N TRP A 34 10.74 -2.09 8.26
CA TRP A 34 9.77 -1.36 7.43
C TRP A 34 8.95 -2.32 6.58
N TYR A 35 9.63 -3.27 5.93
CA TYR A 35 8.99 -4.25 5.05
C TYR A 35 8.00 -5.13 5.82
N GLN A 36 8.42 -5.66 6.96
CA GLN A 36 7.56 -6.48 7.80
C GLN A 36 6.36 -5.70 8.31
N GLY A 37 6.60 -4.47 8.75
CA GLY A 37 5.53 -3.60 9.23
C GLY A 37 4.54 -3.25 8.13
N LEU A 38 5.02 -3.04 6.91
CA LEU A 38 4.18 -2.77 5.76
C LEU A 38 3.19 -3.91 5.53
N PHE A 39 3.66 -5.14 5.51
CA PHE A 39 2.79 -6.29 5.27
C PHE A 39 1.84 -6.55 6.42
N LYS A 40 2.26 -6.30 7.65
CA LYS A 40 1.34 -6.35 8.80
C LYS A 40 0.23 -5.32 8.67
N GLN A 41 0.56 -4.13 8.21
CA GLN A 41 -0.44 -3.08 8.00
C GLN A 41 -1.42 -3.48 6.90
N MET A 42 -0.92 -4.07 5.81
CA MET A 42 -1.80 -4.55 4.74
C MET A 42 -2.74 -5.65 5.21
N GLU A 43 -2.28 -6.51 6.12
CA GLU A 43 -3.13 -7.58 6.66
C GLU A 43 -4.34 -7.04 7.40
N THR A 44 -4.26 -5.82 7.96
CA THR A 44 -5.41 -5.21 8.63
C THR A 44 -6.56 -4.96 7.67
N LEU A 45 -6.28 -4.92 6.36
CA LEU A 45 -7.31 -4.71 5.35
C LEU A 45 -8.25 -5.91 5.17
N THR A 46 -7.90 -7.06 5.74
CA THR A 46 -8.79 -8.23 5.72
C THR A 46 -10.04 -8.00 6.58
N ARG A 47 -10.03 -6.97 7.41
CA ARG A 47 -11.16 -6.60 8.26
C ARG A 47 -11.57 -5.17 7.98
N GLN A 48 -12.82 -4.98 7.58
CA GLN A 48 -13.41 -3.67 7.32
C GLN A 48 -12.55 -2.75 6.44
N PRO A 49 -12.17 -3.18 5.23
CA PRO A 49 -11.37 -2.32 4.36
C PRO A 49 -12.11 -1.05 3.94
N THR A 50 -13.43 -1.03 4.05
CA THR A 50 -14.24 0.15 3.74
C THR A 50 -14.04 1.29 4.73
N ARG A 51 -13.35 1.04 5.86
CA ARG A 51 -12.98 2.12 6.80
C ARG A 51 -11.96 3.09 6.19
N CYS A 52 -11.25 2.64 5.17
CA CYS A 52 -10.23 3.46 4.51
C CYS A 52 -10.87 4.46 3.55
N PRO A 53 -10.35 5.69 3.47
CA PRO A 53 -10.90 6.68 2.57
C PRO A 53 -10.62 6.34 1.12
N ARG A 54 -11.39 6.95 0.25
CA ARG A 54 -11.21 6.85 -1.18
C ARG A 54 -9.93 7.58 -1.58
N ALA A 55 -9.14 6.97 -2.45
CA ALA A 55 -7.92 7.57 -2.95
C ALA A 55 -8.27 8.74 -3.90
N VAL A 56 -7.42 9.78 -3.91
CA VAL A 56 -7.66 10.96 -4.74
C VAL A 56 -7.65 10.61 -6.23
N GLU A 57 -6.95 9.55 -6.62
CA GLU A 57 -6.86 9.13 -8.01
C GLU A 57 -8.02 8.25 -8.46
N SER A 58 -8.93 7.91 -7.55
CA SER A 58 -9.98 6.92 -7.82
C SER A 58 -10.77 7.21 -9.09
N ASP A 59 -11.09 8.48 -9.34
CA ASP A 59 -11.89 8.87 -10.49
C ASP A 59 -11.22 8.61 -11.83
N ARG A 60 -9.90 8.42 -11.84
CA ARG A 60 -9.14 8.14 -13.06
C ARG A 60 -9.08 6.66 -13.42
N PHE A 61 -9.63 5.82 -12.55
CA PHE A 61 -9.58 4.37 -12.73
C PHE A 61 -10.97 3.81 -12.91
N PRO A 62 -11.11 2.67 -13.58
CA PRO A 62 -12.44 2.07 -13.81
C PRO A 62 -13.09 1.49 -12.58
N GLU A 63 -12.37 1.38 -11.47
CA GLU A 63 -12.91 0.88 -10.21
C GLU A 63 -12.54 1.83 -9.08
N GLU A 64 -13.29 1.78 -8.00
CA GLU A 64 -13.02 2.60 -6.83
C GLU A 64 -11.71 2.17 -6.18
N LEU A 65 -10.83 3.14 -5.95
CA LEU A 65 -9.57 2.93 -5.24
C LEU A 65 -9.66 3.56 -3.85
N ARG A 66 -9.09 2.87 -2.88
CA ARG A 66 -8.99 3.34 -1.51
C ARG A 66 -7.53 3.36 -1.08
N GLU A 67 -7.23 4.09 -0.03
CA GLU A 67 -5.86 4.15 0.45
C GLU A 67 -5.76 3.92 1.95
N LEU A 68 -4.69 3.22 2.32
CA LEU A 68 -4.28 3.03 3.71
C LEU A 68 -2.88 3.62 3.84
N LEU A 69 -2.69 4.47 4.84
CA LEU A 69 -1.37 5.08 5.07
C LEU A 69 -0.52 4.21 5.97
N TYR A 70 0.77 4.18 5.67
CA TYR A 70 1.75 3.44 6.46
C TYR A 70 3.03 4.23 6.59
N GLY A 71 3.59 4.27 7.80
CA GLY A 71 4.86 4.90 8.06
C GLY A 71 4.78 6.03 9.08
N THR A 72 5.85 6.79 9.17
CA THR A 72 5.98 7.89 10.12
C THR A 72 5.51 9.20 9.50
N ARG A 73 5.48 10.27 10.31
CA ARG A 73 5.14 11.60 9.82
C ARG A 73 6.02 12.04 8.66
N LYS A 74 7.31 11.68 8.70
CA LYS A 74 8.28 12.13 7.71
C LYS A 74 8.34 11.26 6.47
N ALA A 75 7.88 10.02 6.59
CA ALA A 75 7.99 9.05 5.50
C ALA A 75 6.74 8.16 5.47
N LYS A 76 5.65 8.72 4.94
CA LYS A 76 4.42 7.96 4.78
C LYS A 76 4.33 7.39 3.40
N TYR A 77 3.87 6.15 3.35
CA TYR A 77 3.57 5.46 2.10
C TYR A 77 2.08 5.27 1.98
N ARG A 78 1.60 5.27 0.75
CA ARG A 78 0.20 5.09 0.41
C ARG A 78 0.03 3.68 -0.14
N ILE A 79 -0.79 2.89 0.53
CA ILE A 79 -1.15 1.55 0.07
C ILE A 79 -2.48 1.71 -0.66
N ILE A 80 -2.44 1.64 -1.99
CA ILE A 80 -3.60 1.85 -2.85
C ILE A 80 -4.20 0.50 -3.19
N PHE A 81 -5.48 0.33 -2.90
CA PHE A 81 -6.13 -0.96 -3.08
C PHE A 81 -7.56 -0.80 -3.60
N ALA A 82 -8.06 -1.89 -4.17
CA ALA A 82 -9.45 -2.02 -4.59
C ALA A 82 -10.09 -3.19 -3.84
N ILE A 83 -11.39 -3.11 -3.65
CA ILE A 83 -12.16 -4.21 -3.08
C ILE A 83 -12.90 -4.88 -4.23
N ARG A 84 -12.59 -6.16 -4.47
CA ARG A 84 -13.20 -6.96 -5.53
C ARG A 84 -13.86 -8.18 -4.89
N GLU A 85 -15.17 -8.14 -4.76
CA GLU A 85 -15.93 -9.19 -4.08
C GLU A 85 -15.40 -9.39 -2.66
N ASN A 86 -14.80 -10.54 -2.36
CA ASN A 86 -14.27 -10.86 -1.04
C ASN A 86 -12.75 -10.66 -0.96
N ASP A 87 -12.18 -10.02 -1.96
CA ASP A 87 -10.74 -9.78 -2.03
C ASP A 87 -10.42 -8.30 -1.86
N VAL A 88 -9.40 -8.03 -1.06
CA VAL A 88 -8.72 -6.74 -1.06
C VAL A 88 -7.48 -6.91 -1.92
N VAL A 89 -7.40 -6.15 -3.00
CA VAL A 89 -6.31 -6.26 -3.97
C VAL A 89 -5.46 -5.02 -3.88
N VAL A 90 -4.23 -5.17 -3.37
CA VAL A 90 -3.29 -4.06 -3.27
C VAL A 90 -2.63 -3.87 -4.62
N LEU A 91 -2.83 -2.68 -5.21
CA LEU A 91 -2.41 -2.37 -6.57
C LEU A 91 -1.09 -1.62 -6.63
N TYR A 92 -0.89 -0.67 -5.72
CA TYR A 92 0.29 0.20 -5.72
C TYR A 92 0.71 0.52 -4.30
N ILE A 93 2.02 0.73 -4.10
CA ILE A 93 2.57 1.24 -2.85
C ILE A 93 3.50 2.37 -3.22
N HIS A 94 3.14 3.60 -2.86
CA HIS A 94 3.88 4.79 -3.23
C HIS A 94 4.14 5.69 -2.05
N HIS A 95 5.27 6.38 -2.09
CA HIS A 95 5.55 7.42 -1.11
C HIS A 95 4.47 8.51 -1.23
N SER A 96 4.06 9.08 -0.11
CA SER A 96 2.96 10.04 -0.07
C SER A 96 3.23 11.31 -0.88
N SER A 97 4.49 11.60 -1.21
CA SER A 97 4.84 12.72 -2.08
C SER A 97 4.46 12.47 -3.54
N ARG A 98 4.22 11.21 -3.92
CA ARG A 98 3.76 10.85 -5.28
C ARG A 98 2.26 10.77 -5.28
N ARG A 99 1.61 11.71 -5.95
CA ARG A 99 0.15 11.77 -5.97
C ARG A 99 -0.49 11.46 -7.31
N ASP A 100 0.31 11.38 -8.37
CA ASP A 100 -0.23 11.25 -9.72
C ASP A 100 -0.03 9.84 -10.24
N LEU A 101 -0.90 8.93 -9.79
CA LEU A 101 -0.97 7.61 -10.36
C LEU A 101 -1.82 7.65 -11.62
N GLU A 102 -1.31 7.04 -12.68
CA GLU A 102 -2.02 6.92 -13.94
C GLU A 102 -2.33 5.46 -14.20
N PRO A 103 -3.47 5.15 -14.81
CA PRO A 103 -3.83 3.78 -15.15
C PRO A 103 -2.82 3.10 -16.03
#